data_4bddc930e870d00fd7e2225f0feffa1b
#
_entry.id   4bddc930e870d00fd7e2225f0feffa1b
#
_cell.length_a   1.000
_cell.length_b   1.000
_cell.length_c   1.000
_cell.angle_alpha   90.00
_cell.angle_beta   90.00
_cell.angle_gamma   90.00
#
_symmetry.space_group_name_H-M   'P 1'
#
loop_
_entity.id
_entity.type
_entity.pdbx_description
1 polymer ?
#
loop_
_entity_poly.entity_id
_entity_poly.type
_entity_poly.pdbx_seq_one_letter_code
_entity_poly.pdbx_strand_id
1 'polypeptide(L)'
;MNNTPVQREYFFDSIRAWLMLLGIPFHISLIYSSHSWHVNSAEPSWWLTLFNDFIHAFRMQVFFVISGYFSYMLFLRYPLKKWWKVRLERVGIPMLTAIPLLTLPQFIMLQYVNGKAENWHTLSGYDKFNTLAWELISHLWFLLVLVVLTSLGVVLFKWLTRRPAGGASAFGDTVTMGQLTMIFLALGVLYALIRRSLFLIYPPLLSNGLFNFVVMQTLFYLPFFVLGAQTFINPRLKAMFTTPSPWCCAAALLGFIAYRLNQQYGSGDGWMYETESVITMVLGLWMVNVVFSLGHRLLNFQSARVTYFVNASLFIYLVHHPLTLLYGAWITPVIKSNTLGFIGGLVFVVGIALILYEIHLRIPLLRFLFSGKPMNKPAKTPASAS
;
A
#
# COMPACT_ATOMS: atom_id res chain seq x y z
N MET A 1 33.29 -6.64 17.83
CA MET A 1 31.91 -6.62 17.28
C MET A 1 31.77 -7.89 16.44
N ASN A 2 31.08 -8.88 16.95
CA ASN A 2 30.88 -10.16 16.24
C ASN A 2 29.95 -9.91 15.05
N ASN A 3 30.52 -9.94 13.84
CA ASN A 3 29.80 -9.95 12.58
C ASN A 3 29.13 -11.33 12.35
N THR A 4 28.15 -11.67 13.15
CA THR A 4 27.22 -12.74 12.76
C THR A 4 26.43 -12.19 11.56
N PRO A 5 26.45 -12.84 10.39
CA PRO A 5 25.68 -12.41 9.24
C PRO A 5 24.20 -12.38 9.67
N VAL A 6 23.56 -11.21 9.57
CA VAL A 6 22.12 -11.06 9.83
C VAL A 6 21.42 -12.05 8.91
N GLN A 7 20.88 -13.13 9.49
CA GLN A 7 20.17 -14.15 8.73
C GLN A 7 19.00 -13.48 8.00
N ARG A 8 18.94 -13.67 6.67
CA ARG A 8 17.92 -13.05 5.84
C ARG A 8 16.55 -13.62 6.22
N GLU A 9 15.65 -12.76 6.64
CA GLU A 9 14.28 -13.13 7.00
C GLU A 9 13.40 -13.05 5.73
N TYR A 10 13.22 -14.20 5.07
CA TYR A 10 12.51 -14.31 3.80
C TYR A 10 11.03 -13.90 3.90
N PHE A 11 10.41 -14.08 5.07
CA PHE A 11 8.99 -13.81 5.25
C PHE A 11 8.63 -12.33 5.06
N PHE A 12 9.49 -11.38 5.42
CA PHE A 12 9.22 -9.95 5.18
C PHE A 12 9.18 -9.61 3.70
N ASP A 13 10.11 -10.16 2.90
CA ASP A 13 10.08 -10.00 1.44
C ASP A 13 8.81 -10.63 0.85
N SER A 14 8.43 -11.82 1.33
CA SER A 14 7.24 -12.54 0.90
C SER A 14 5.96 -11.78 1.24
N ILE A 15 5.78 -11.34 2.49
CA ILE A 15 4.59 -10.57 2.91
C ILE A 15 4.48 -9.28 2.09
N ARG A 16 5.59 -8.56 1.89
CA ARG A 16 5.58 -7.34 1.07
C ARG A 16 5.06 -7.61 -0.34
N ALA A 17 5.54 -8.68 -0.98
CA ALA A 17 5.07 -9.05 -2.31
C ALA A 17 3.58 -9.44 -2.30
N TRP A 18 3.14 -10.24 -1.36
CA TRP A 18 1.74 -10.62 -1.23
C TRP A 18 0.81 -9.44 -0.98
N LEU A 19 1.19 -8.49 -0.11
CA LEU A 19 0.40 -7.28 0.12
C LEU A 19 0.29 -6.39 -1.13
N MET A 20 1.34 -6.35 -1.99
CA MET A 20 1.26 -5.68 -3.28
C MET A 20 0.32 -6.42 -4.24
N LEU A 21 0.48 -7.75 -4.35
CA LEU A 21 -0.34 -8.58 -5.23
C LEU A 21 -1.82 -8.62 -4.81
N LEU A 22 -2.13 -8.50 -3.51
CA LEU A 22 -3.51 -8.31 -3.02
C LEU A 22 -4.19 -7.06 -3.59
N GLY A 23 -3.45 -6.13 -4.19
CA GLY A 23 -4.03 -5.03 -4.96
C GLY A 23 -4.87 -5.50 -6.13
N ILE A 24 -4.55 -6.63 -6.76
CA ILE A 24 -5.30 -7.17 -7.90
C ILE A 24 -6.70 -7.59 -7.46
N PRO A 25 -6.89 -8.57 -6.57
CA PRO A 25 -8.23 -8.97 -6.14
C PRO A 25 -8.98 -7.82 -5.44
N PHE A 26 -8.28 -6.91 -4.76
CA PHE A 26 -8.87 -5.72 -4.17
C PHE A 26 -9.54 -4.82 -5.23
N HIS A 27 -8.81 -4.43 -6.28
CA HIS A 27 -9.37 -3.54 -7.31
C HIS A 27 -10.40 -4.24 -8.20
N ILE A 28 -10.24 -5.53 -8.47
CA ILE A 28 -11.28 -6.29 -9.21
C ILE A 28 -12.56 -6.40 -8.37
N SER A 29 -12.45 -6.62 -7.04
CA SER A 29 -13.64 -6.69 -6.19
C SER A 29 -14.39 -5.35 -6.12
N LEU A 30 -13.72 -4.19 -6.30
CA LEU A 30 -14.36 -2.88 -6.38
C LEU A 30 -15.36 -2.79 -7.53
N ILE A 31 -15.08 -3.42 -8.68
CA ILE A 31 -16.00 -3.44 -9.83
C ILE A 31 -17.35 -4.05 -9.42
N TYR A 32 -17.32 -5.06 -8.55
CA TYR A 32 -18.49 -5.86 -8.16
C TYR A 32 -18.99 -5.55 -6.75
N SER A 33 -18.42 -4.56 -6.07
CA SER A 33 -18.81 -4.15 -4.72
C SER A 33 -19.91 -3.09 -4.73
N SER A 34 -20.48 -2.80 -3.56
CA SER A 34 -21.40 -1.69 -3.36
C SER A 34 -20.72 -0.32 -3.32
N HIS A 35 -19.39 -0.27 -3.35
CA HIS A 35 -18.65 0.98 -3.38
C HIS A 35 -18.70 1.62 -4.76
N SER A 36 -18.99 2.93 -4.81
CA SER A 36 -18.88 3.69 -6.06
C SER A 36 -17.42 3.76 -6.50
N TRP A 37 -17.14 3.30 -7.70
CA TRP A 37 -15.81 3.30 -8.30
C TRP A 37 -15.87 3.74 -9.77
N HIS A 38 -14.74 3.77 -10.46
CA HIS A 38 -14.66 4.21 -11.86
C HIS A 38 -15.54 3.41 -12.82
N VAL A 39 -15.67 2.12 -12.55
CA VAL A 39 -16.53 1.19 -13.29
C VAL A 39 -17.14 0.22 -12.29
N ASN A 40 -18.46 0.07 -12.31
CA ASN A 40 -19.19 -0.87 -11.46
C ASN A 40 -20.06 -1.81 -12.30
N SER A 41 -20.28 -3.03 -11.80
CA SER A 41 -21.29 -3.94 -12.31
C SER A 41 -22.70 -3.40 -12.00
N ALA A 42 -23.70 -3.84 -12.77
CA ALA A 42 -25.09 -3.39 -12.62
C ALA A 42 -25.67 -3.70 -11.22
N GLU A 43 -25.28 -4.82 -10.64
CA GLU A 43 -25.72 -5.23 -9.31
C GLU A 43 -24.51 -5.54 -8.43
N PRO A 44 -24.42 -4.98 -7.21
CA PRO A 44 -23.30 -5.26 -6.32
C PRO A 44 -23.42 -6.63 -5.66
N SER A 45 -22.26 -7.24 -5.38
CA SER A 45 -22.15 -8.50 -4.64
C SER A 45 -21.76 -8.23 -3.19
N TRP A 46 -22.56 -8.72 -2.24
CA TRP A 46 -22.28 -8.51 -0.84
C TRP A 46 -20.96 -9.14 -0.38
N TRP A 47 -20.65 -10.34 -0.84
CA TRP A 47 -19.42 -11.00 -0.41
C TRP A 47 -18.15 -10.35 -1.01
N LEU A 48 -18.25 -9.78 -2.23
CA LEU A 48 -17.15 -9.00 -2.82
C LEU A 48 -16.98 -7.65 -2.14
N THR A 49 -18.07 -7.04 -1.67
CA THR A 49 -18.01 -5.85 -0.81
C THR A 49 -17.30 -6.18 0.50
N LEU A 50 -17.72 -7.27 1.18
CA LEU A 50 -17.10 -7.70 2.43
C LEU A 50 -15.59 -8.04 2.26
N PHE A 51 -15.26 -8.73 1.17
CA PHE A 51 -13.88 -9.06 0.81
C PHE A 51 -13.04 -7.80 0.56
N ASN A 52 -13.59 -6.83 -0.18
CA ASN A 52 -12.94 -5.55 -0.44
C ASN A 52 -12.65 -4.80 0.85
N ASP A 53 -13.67 -4.65 1.70
CA ASP A 53 -13.57 -3.98 2.98
C ASP A 53 -12.54 -4.60 3.91
N PHE A 54 -12.49 -5.94 3.94
CA PHE A 54 -11.50 -6.64 4.74
C PHE A 54 -10.08 -6.31 4.31
N ILE A 55 -9.79 -6.35 3.01
CA ILE A 55 -8.45 -6.02 2.50
C ILE A 55 -8.14 -4.53 2.72
N HIS A 56 -9.12 -3.65 2.48
CA HIS A 56 -8.96 -2.21 2.64
C HIS A 56 -8.58 -1.82 4.06
N ALA A 57 -9.22 -2.44 5.05
CA ALA A 57 -9.11 -2.07 6.45
C ALA A 57 -7.72 -2.21 7.05
N PHE A 58 -6.81 -3.03 6.47
CA PHE A 58 -5.49 -3.27 7.08
C PHE A 58 -4.30 -3.31 6.11
N ARG A 59 -4.52 -3.56 4.82
CA ARG A 59 -3.44 -3.87 3.86
C ARG A 59 -2.33 -2.83 3.86
N MET A 60 -2.71 -1.56 3.80
CA MET A 60 -1.74 -0.48 3.66
C MET A 60 -0.99 -0.20 4.97
N GLN A 61 -1.65 -0.33 6.12
CA GLN A 61 -1.03 -0.17 7.43
C GLN A 61 0.11 -1.18 7.61
N VAL A 62 -0.15 -2.46 7.38
CA VAL A 62 0.86 -3.52 7.44
C VAL A 62 1.98 -3.28 6.43
N PHE A 63 1.62 -2.81 5.21
CA PHE A 63 2.62 -2.52 4.18
C PHE A 63 3.57 -1.39 4.61
N PHE A 64 3.07 -0.33 5.25
CA PHE A 64 3.92 0.77 5.71
C PHE A 64 4.82 0.37 6.88
N VAL A 65 4.42 -0.58 7.74
CA VAL A 65 5.31 -1.18 8.74
C VAL A 65 6.49 -1.88 8.04
N ILE A 66 6.23 -2.73 7.05
CA ILE A 66 7.29 -3.39 6.28
C ILE A 66 8.19 -2.38 5.57
N SER A 67 7.60 -1.32 5.02
CA SER A 67 8.33 -0.26 4.34
C SER A 67 9.27 0.50 5.28
N GLY A 68 8.84 0.79 6.50
CA GLY A 68 9.65 1.40 7.56
C GLY A 68 10.81 0.49 7.98
N TYR A 69 10.53 -0.80 8.19
CA TYR A 69 11.53 -1.83 8.51
C TYR A 69 12.67 -1.86 7.47
N PHE A 70 12.33 -2.01 6.19
CA PHE A 70 13.33 -2.03 5.12
C PHE A 70 13.99 -0.68 4.88
N SER A 71 13.29 0.42 5.08
CA SER A 71 13.87 1.75 4.91
C SER A 71 14.98 2.00 5.91
N TYR A 72 14.75 1.67 7.19
CA TYR A 72 15.75 1.82 8.24
C TYR A 72 16.91 0.85 8.06
N MET A 73 16.64 -0.43 7.75
CA MET A 73 17.67 -1.43 7.43
C MET A 73 18.63 -0.94 6.34
N LEU A 74 18.11 -0.37 5.25
CA LEU A 74 18.92 0.14 4.17
C LEU A 74 19.64 1.44 4.53
N PHE A 75 19.05 2.28 5.40
CA PHE A 75 19.68 3.50 5.91
C PHE A 75 20.96 3.19 6.70
N LEU A 76 20.96 2.13 7.50
CA LEU A 76 22.15 1.68 8.21
C LEU A 76 23.22 1.06 7.29
N ARG A 77 22.78 0.47 6.15
CA ARG A 77 23.69 -0.24 5.23
C ARG A 77 24.41 0.67 4.24
N TYR A 78 23.81 1.79 3.85
CA TYR A 78 24.33 2.65 2.80
C TYR A 78 24.58 4.06 3.28
N PRO A 79 25.67 4.74 2.78
CA PRO A 79 25.81 6.18 2.93
C PRO A 79 24.59 6.92 2.40
N LEU A 80 24.19 8.03 3.02
CA LEU A 80 22.95 8.76 2.76
C LEU A 80 22.73 9.06 1.26
N LYS A 81 23.79 9.52 0.55
CA LYS A 81 23.71 9.81 -0.89
C LYS A 81 23.35 8.57 -1.71
N LYS A 82 23.98 7.41 -1.40
CA LYS A 82 23.68 6.14 -2.08
C LYS A 82 22.28 5.62 -1.71
N TRP A 83 21.89 5.76 -0.45
CA TRP A 83 20.56 5.37 0.03
C TRP A 83 19.46 6.13 -0.69
N TRP A 84 19.58 7.48 -0.82
CA TRP A 84 18.65 8.31 -1.59
C TRP A 84 18.59 7.89 -3.06
N LYS A 85 19.76 7.76 -3.71
CA LYS A 85 19.84 7.33 -5.10
C LYS A 85 19.07 6.03 -5.33
N VAL A 86 19.33 5.01 -4.48
CA VAL A 86 18.63 3.71 -4.59
C VAL A 86 17.11 3.86 -4.40
N ARG A 87 16.66 4.72 -3.48
CA ARG A 87 15.23 4.94 -3.24
C ARG A 87 14.57 5.65 -4.41
N LEU A 88 15.16 6.73 -4.91
CA LEU A 88 14.62 7.46 -6.06
C LEU A 88 14.60 6.59 -7.32
N GLU A 89 15.66 5.83 -7.58
CA GLU A 89 15.70 4.92 -8.74
C GLU A 89 14.65 3.81 -8.64
N ARG A 90 14.43 3.24 -7.45
CA ARG A 90 13.54 2.07 -7.27
C ARG A 90 12.07 2.42 -7.08
N VAL A 91 11.75 3.62 -6.65
CA VAL A 91 10.37 4.05 -6.36
C VAL A 91 9.99 5.25 -7.23
N GLY A 92 10.84 6.29 -7.28
CA GLY A 92 10.55 7.53 -7.99
C GLY A 92 10.49 7.36 -9.50
N ILE A 93 11.49 6.70 -10.13
CA ILE A 93 11.49 6.48 -11.58
C ILE A 93 10.26 5.67 -12.02
N PRO A 94 9.93 4.49 -11.43
CA PRO A 94 8.73 3.74 -11.79
C PRO A 94 7.44 4.55 -11.62
N MET A 95 7.33 5.33 -10.54
CA MET A 95 6.16 6.19 -10.31
C MET A 95 6.01 7.26 -11.38
N LEU A 96 7.09 8.02 -11.67
CA LEU A 96 7.07 9.07 -12.67
C LEU A 96 6.84 8.54 -14.09
N THR A 97 7.35 7.34 -14.39
CA THR A 97 7.13 6.65 -15.66
C THR A 97 5.67 6.18 -15.80
N ALA A 98 5.09 5.67 -14.72
CA ALA A 98 3.72 5.17 -14.74
C ALA A 98 2.69 6.28 -15.03
N ILE A 99 2.96 7.52 -14.65
CA ILE A 99 2.04 8.63 -14.90
C ILE A 99 1.75 8.79 -16.41
N PRO A 100 2.72 9.09 -17.29
CA PRO A 100 2.42 9.28 -18.71
C PRO A 100 2.12 7.96 -19.47
N LEU A 101 2.61 6.82 -19.02
CA LEU A 101 2.48 5.57 -19.76
C LEU A 101 1.30 4.69 -19.33
N LEU A 102 0.82 4.86 -18.11
CA LEU A 102 -0.23 4.02 -17.53
C LEU A 102 -1.44 4.85 -17.08
N THR A 103 -1.27 5.81 -16.15
CA THR A 103 -2.42 6.50 -15.57
C THR A 103 -2.98 7.60 -16.48
N LEU A 104 -2.19 8.24 -17.32
CA LEU A 104 -2.72 9.19 -18.30
C LEU A 104 -3.58 8.53 -19.39
N PRO A 105 -3.14 7.42 -20.06
CA PRO A 105 -4.03 6.68 -20.94
C PRO A 105 -5.28 6.14 -20.25
N GLN A 106 -5.14 5.66 -19.02
CA GLN A 106 -6.26 5.23 -18.16
C GLN A 106 -7.27 6.37 -17.95
N PHE A 107 -6.80 7.56 -17.58
CA PHE A 107 -7.64 8.74 -17.39
C PHE A 107 -8.41 9.10 -18.68
N ILE A 108 -7.71 9.15 -19.82
CA ILE A 108 -8.34 9.45 -21.12
C ILE A 108 -9.43 8.41 -21.42
N MET A 109 -9.13 7.12 -21.26
CA MET A 109 -10.10 6.04 -21.45
C MET A 109 -11.36 6.25 -20.58
N LEU A 110 -11.19 6.55 -19.29
CA LEU A 110 -12.30 6.75 -18.35
C LEU A 110 -13.15 7.98 -18.69
N GLN A 111 -12.54 9.06 -19.24
CA GLN A 111 -13.31 10.23 -19.71
C GLN A 111 -14.30 9.85 -20.80
N TYR A 112 -13.89 8.97 -21.73
CA TYR A 112 -14.78 8.49 -22.80
C TYR A 112 -15.81 7.50 -22.28
N VAL A 113 -15.39 6.49 -21.51
CA VAL A 113 -16.28 5.44 -21.00
C VAL A 113 -17.37 6.02 -20.09
N ASN A 114 -17.05 7.02 -19.27
CA ASN A 114 -17.97 7.63 -18.31
C ASN A 114 -18.73 8.86 -18.90
N GLY A 115 -18.56 9.18 -20.18
CA GLY A 115 -19.22 10.33 -20.82
C GLY A 115 -18.82 11.71 -20.27
N LYS A 116 -17.65 11.80 -19.60
CA LYS A 116 -17.18 13.04 -18.96
C LYS A 116 -16.31 13.90 -19.89
N ALA A 117 -15.92 13.37 -21.05
CA ALA A 117 -15.02 14.06 -21.97
C ALA A 117 -15.60 15.39 -22.49
N GLU A 118 -16.92 15.44 -22.73
CA GLU A 118 -17.61 16.62 -23.22
C GLU A 118 -17.60 17.78 -22.22
N ASN A 119 -17.65 17.47 -20.92
CA ASN A 119 -17.68 18.48 -19.87
C ASN A 119 -16.30 18.99 -19.46
N TRP A 120 -15.21 18.42 -19.99
CA TRP A 120 -13.86 18.82 -19.63
C TRP A 120 -13.57 20.31 -19.89
N HIS A 121 -14.12 20.84 -20.98
CA HIS A 121 -13.89 22.24 -21.38
C HIS A 121 -14.53 23.24 -20.43
N THR A 122 -15.61 22.86 -19.74
CA THR A 122 -16.36 23.76 -18.83
C THR A 122 -15.71 23.88 -17.45
N LEU A 123 -14.81 22.99 -17.10
CA LEU A 123 -14.13 23.01 -15.80
C LEU A 123 -13.18 24.20 -15.66
N SER A 124 -13.13 24.78 -14.45
CA SER A 124 -12.13 25.80 -14.10
C SER A 124 -10.71 25.23 -14.18
N GLY A 125 -9.70 26.08 -14.26
CA GLY A 125 -8.29 25.65 -14.22
C GLY A 125 -7.94 24.88 -12.96
N TYR A 126 -8.49 25.28 -11.80
CA TYR A 126 -8.30 24.58 -10.53
C TYR A 126 -8.94 23.19 -10.53
N ASP A 127 -10.19 23.07 -11.01
CA ASP A 127 -10.89 21.79 -11.08
C ASP A 127 -10.20 20.81 -12.02
N LYS A 128 -9.71 21.29 -13.16
CA LYS A 128 -8.88 20.49 -14.08
C LYS A 128 -7.63 19.96 -13.39
N PHE A 129 -6.90 20.85 -12.72
CA PHE A 129 -5.68 20.47 -12.00
C PHE A 129 -5.99 19.46 -10.88
N ASN A 130 -7.03 19.70 -10.09
CA ASN A 130 -7.43 18.80 -9.00
C ASN A 130 -7.89 17.43 -9.53
N THR A 131 -8.69 17.41 -10.59
CA THR A 131 -9.10 16.16 -11.25
C THR A 131 -7.89 15.38 -11.77
N LEU A 132 -6.94 16.06 -12.44
CA LEU A 132 -5.69 15.42 -12.86
C LEU A 132 -4.87 14.89 -11.68
N ALA A 133 -4.81 15.63 -10.57
CA ALA A 133 -4.10 15.18 -9.40
C ALA A 133 -4.70 13.88 -8.82
N TRP A 134 -6.02 13.77 -8.74
CA TRP A 134 -6.71 12.56 -8.29
C TRP A 134 -6.51 11.39 -9.26
N GLU A 135 -6.73 11.62 -10.55
CA GLU A 135 -6.77 10.57 -11.57
C GLU A 135 -5.38 10.07 -11.98
N LEU A 136 -4.38 10.95 -12.09
CA LEU A 136 -3.02 10.56 -12.48
C LEU A 136 -2.23 9.96 -11.32
N ILE A 137 -2.44 10.42 -10.09
CA ILE A 137 -1.85 9.78 -8.92
C ILE A 137 -2.59 8.47 -8.64
N SER A 138 -3.93 8.46 -8.67
CA SER A 138 -4.75 7.25 -8.59
C SER A 138 -4.16 6.19 -7.65
N HIS A 139 -3.98 4.95 -8.11
CA HIS A 139 -3.36 3.88 -7.32
C HIS A 139 -1.87 4.11 -6.99
N LEU A 140 -1.18 5.04 -7.68
CA LEU A 140 0.22 5.36 -7.40
C LEU A 140 0.42 6.18 -6.10
N TRP A 141 -0.67 6.63 -5.46
CA TRP A 141 -0.61 7.42 -4.22
C TRP A 141 0.28 6.78 -3.15
N PHE A 142 0.29 5.46 -3.07
CA PHE A 142 1.11 4.72 -2.14
C PHE A 142 2.62 4.94 -2.38
N LEU A 143 3.08 4.95 -3.65
CA LEU A 143 4.49 5.23 -3.97
C LEU A 143 4.85 6.67 -3.63
N LEU A 144 3.94 7.62 -3.86
CA LEU A 144 4.12 9.02 -3.50
C LEU A 144 4.29 9.18 -1.98
N VAL A 145 3.38 8.61 -1.20
CA VAL A 145 3.47 8.61 0.29
C VAL A 145 4.76 7.94 0.75
N LEU A 146 5.16 6.84 0.11
CA LEU A 146 6.41 6.15 0.44
C LEU A 146 7.65 7.03 0.18
N VAL A 147 7.66 7.82 -0.89
CA VAL A 147 8.72 8.81 -1.15
C VAL A 147 8.74 9.88 -0.07
N VAL A 148 7.58 10.43 0.30
CA VAL A 148 7.46 11.45 1.35
C VAL A 148 7.90 10.89 2.70
N LEU A 149 7.38 9.74 3.13
CA LEU A 149 7.74 9.08 4.38
C LEU A 149 9.23 8.70 4.44
N THR A 150 9.79 8.26 3.32
CA THR A 150 11.22 7.98 3.22
C THR A 150 12.03 9.27 3.40
N SER A 151 11.56 10.39 2.83
CA SER A 151 12.20 11.70 2.97
C SER A 151 12.19 12.20 4.41
N LEU A 152 11.02 12.15 5.06
CA LEU A 152 10.88 12.48 6.48
C LEU A 152 11.67 11.49 7.36
N GLY A 153 11.71 10.23 6.95
CA GLY A 153 12.44 9.16 7.63
C GLY A 153 13.94 9.46 7.80
N VAL A 154 14.57 10.24 6.90
CA VAL A 154 15.98 10.62 7.05
C VAL A 154 16.21 11.38 8.36
N VAL A 155 15.34 12.34 8.67
CA VAL A 155 15.45 13.14 9.91
C VAL A 155 15.23 12.22 11.12
N LEU A 156 14.18 11.41 11.09
CA LEU A 156 13.87 10.44 12.13
C LEU A 156 15.01 9.42 12.34
N PHE A 157 15.54 8.86 11.25
CA PHE A 157 16.57 7.82 11.33
C PHE A 157 17.91 8.39 11.83
N LYS A 158 18.28 9.62 11.45
CA LYS A 158 19.43 10.32 12.03
C LYS A 158 19.25 10.54 13.52
N TRP A 159 18.05 10.88 13.97
CA TRP A 159 17.76 11.07 15.38
C TRP A 159 17.84 9.74 16.16
N LEU A 160 17.28 8.65 15.59
CA LEU A 160 17.35 7.31 16.19
C LEU A 160 18.79 6.80 16.29
N THR A 161 19.64 7.04 15.29
CA THR A 161 21.04 6.59 15.30
C THR A 161 21.97 7.43 16.21
N ARG A 162 21.59 8.68 16.53
CA ARG A 162 22.36 9.55 17.42
C ARG A 162 22.11 9.26 18.91
N ARG A 163 21.04 8.57 19.25
CA ARG A 163 20.76 8.20 20.63
C ARG A 163 21.71 7.10 21.09
N PRO A 164 22.28 7.20 22.34
CA PRO A 164 23.01 6.09 22.93
C PRO A 164 22.14 4.83 22.89
N ALA A 165 22.77 3.68 22.69
CA ALA A 165 22.07 2.39 22.49
C ALA A 165 21.02 2.02 23.56
N GLY A 166 20.98 2.71 24.71
CA GLY A 166 20.00 2.51 25.77
C GLY A 166 18.64 3.25 25.60
N GLY A 167 18.55 4.33 24.81
CA GLY A 167 17.36 5.17 24.84
C GLY A 167 16.24 4.77 23.86
N ALA A 168 16.58 4.34 22.64
CA ALA A 168 15.57 3.85 21.67
C ALA A 168 15.24 2.37 21.88
N SER A 169 16.20 1.60 22.39
CA SER A 169 16.06 0.24 22.87
C SER A 169 15.11 0.16 24.07
N ALA A 170 15.21 1.08 25.03
CA ALA A 170 14.41 1.05 26.25
C ALA A 170 12.89 1.08 26.00
N PHE A 171 12.40 1.84 25.02
CA PHE A 171 10.97 1.86 24.69
C PHE A 171 10.48 0.52 24.14
N GLY A 172 11.20 -0.07 23.20
CA GLY A 172 10.83 -1.35 22.61
C GLY A 172 10.99 -2.53 23.59
N ASP A 173 11.90 -2.41 24.56
CA ASP A 173 12.15 -3.47 25.56
C ASP A 173 11.08 -3.54 26.65
N THR A 174 10.34 -2.48 26.86
CA THR A 174 9.33 -2.39 27.93
C THR A 174 7.89 -2.33 27.40
N VAL A 175 7.70 -1.90 26.14
CA VAL A 175 6.36 -1.70 25.58
C VAL A 175 5.60 -3.02 25.42
N THR A 176 4.35 -3.01 25.82
CA THR A 176 3.40 -4.12 25.64
C THR A 176 2.45 -3.84 24.45
N MET A 177 1.78 -4.89 23.94
CA MET A 177 0.77 -4.74 22.90
C MET A 177 -0.39 -3.83 23.34
N GLY A 178 -0.80 -3.89 24.62
CA GLY A 178 -1.81 -3.01 25.18
C GLY A 178 -1.41 -1.53 25.16
N GLN A 179 -0.16 -1.23 25.54
CA GLN A 179 0.37 0.14 25.45
C GLN A 179 0.47 0.63 24.01
N LEU A 180 0.91 -0.22 23.07
CA LEU A 180 0.89 0.13 21.64
C LEU A 180 -0.54 0.39 21.15
N THR A 181 -1.51 -0.41 21.58
CA THR A 181 -2.93 -0.20 21.25
C THR A 181 -3.41 1.17 21.74
N MET A 182 -3.08 1.55 22.97
CA MET A 182 -3.42 2.88 23.51
C MET A 182 -2.75 4.03 22.77
N ILE A 183 -1.47 3.84 22.39
CA ILE A 183 -0.73 4.84 21.58
C ILE A 183 -1.39 4.99 20.21
N PHE A 184 -1.70 3.89 19.51
CA PHE A 184 -2.33 3.93 18.19
C PHE A 184 -3.76 4.45 18.25
N LEU A 185 -4.50 4.17 19.33
CA LEU A 185 -5.81 4.77 19.58
C LEU A 185 -5.69 6.29 19.73
N ALA A 186 -4.76 6.76 20.55
CA ALA A 186 -4.53 8.20 20.75
C ALA A 186 -4.10 8.88 19.41
N LEU A 187 -3.23 8.25 18.62
CA LEU A 187 -2.83 8.76 17.32
C LEU A 187 -3.99 8.76 16.30
N GLY A 188 -4.86 7.75 16.35
CA GLY A 188 -6.08 7.70 15.53
C GLY A 188 -7.04 8.84 15.89
N VAL A 189 -7.26 9.07 17.18
CA VAL A 189 -8.09 10.19 17.69
C VAL A 189 -7.47 11.53 17.29
N LEU A 190 -6.16 11.69 17.47
CA LEU A 190 -5.45 12.92 17.05
C LEU A 190 -5.61 13.18 15.55
N TYR A 191 -5.42 12.15 14.71
CA TYR A 191 -5.62 12.26 13.27
C TYR A 191 -7.07 12.65 12.93
N ALA A 192 -8.05 12.01 13.57
CA ALA A 192 -9.47 12.31 13.38
C ALA A 192 -9.80 13.77 13.76
N LEU A 193 -9.25 14.26 14.88
CA LEU A 193 -9.40 15.65 15.30
C LEU A 193 -8.77 16.64 14.32
N ILE A 194 -7.56 16.35 13.81
CA ILE A 194 -6.91 17.18 12.79
C ILE A 194 -7.79 17.23 11.54
N ARG A 195 -8.25 16.08 11.04
CA ARG A 195 -9.11 16.01 9.87
C ARG A 195 -10.42 16.77 10.06
N ARG A 196 -11.06 16.60 11.20
CA ARG A 196 -12.30 17.32 11.55
C ARG A 196 -12.09 18.81 11.64
N SER A 197 -11.01 19.26 12.27
CA SER A 197 -10.66 20.68 12.36
C SER A 197 -10.44 21.28 10.96
N LEU A 198 -9.73 20.59 10.09
CA LEU A 198 -9.53 21.03 8.70
C LEU A 198 -10.86 21.10 7.92
N PHE A 199 -11.74 20.11 8.12
CA PHE A 199 -13.07 20.13 7.51
C PHE A 199 -13.91 21.32 7.97
N LEU A 200 -13.84 21.70 9.24
CA LEU A 200 -14.59 22.83 9.79
C LEU A 200 -14.01 24.19 9.39
N ILE A 201 -12.68 24.29 9.25
CA ILE A 201 -12.00 25.55 8.92
C ILE A 201 -12.01 25.81 7.40
N TYR A 202 -11.66 24.82 6.60
CA TYR A 202 -11.56 24.96 5.14
C TYR A 202 -11.78 23.60 4.42
N PRO A 203 -13.06 23.20 4.24
CA PRO A 203 -13.40 21.91 3.59
C PRO A 203 -12.74 21.66 2.24
N PRO A 204 -12.53 22.67 1.35
CA PRO A 204 -11.91 22.44 0.04
C PRO A 204 -10.49 21.87 0.12
N LEU A 205 -9.78 22.03 1.24
CA LEU A 205 -8.46 21.49 1.42
C LEU A 205 -8.46 19.96 1.43
N LEU A 206 -9.45 19.34 2.08
CA LEU A 206 -9.59 17.88 2.14
C LEU A 206 -9.99 17.25 0.80
N SER A 207 -10.67 17.99 -0.06
CA SER A 207 -11.00 17.55 -1.44
C SER A 207 -9.88 17.80 -2.44
N ASN A 208 -8.81 18.52 -2.03
CA ASN A 208 -7.63 18.68 -2.89
C ASN A 208 -6.80 17.39 -2.94
N GLY A 209 -6.60 16.83 -4.15
CA GLY A 209 -5.94 15.54 -4.35
C GLY A 209 -4.49 15.52 -3.87
N LEU A 210 -3.70 16.57 -4.17
CA LEU A 210 -2.31 16.61 -3.72
C LEU A 210 -2.20 16.75 -2.20
N PHE A 211 -3.01 17.60 -1.58
CA PHE A 211 -3.02 17.74 -0.13
C PHE A 211 -3.42 16.41 0.55
N ASN A 212 -4.46 15.77 0.02
CA ASN A 212 -4.89 14.47 0.55
C ASN A 212 -3.77 13.43 0.47
N PHE A 213 -3.19 13.19 -0.73
CA PHE A 213 -2.17 12.16 -0.91
C PHE A 213 -0.84 12.51 -0.22
N VAL A 214 -0.38 13.75 -0.27
CA VAL A 214 0.93 14.11 0.28
C VAL A 214 0.87 14.34 1.78
N VAL A 215 -0.17 15.02 2.29
CA VAL A 215 -0.24 15.39 3.71
C VAL A 215 -1.07 14.39 4.51
N MET A 216 -2.35 14.22 4.17
CA MET A 216 -3.26 13.43 5.01
C MET A 216 -2.87 11.96 5.05
N GLN A 217 -2.57 11.34 3.91
CA GLN A 217 -2.11 9.95 3.87
C GLN A 217 -0.75 9.77 4.57
N THR A 218 0.16 10.72 4.40
CA THR A 218 1.45 10.69 5.11
C THR A 218 1.27 10.74 6.62
N LEU A 219 0.44 11.64 7.14
CA LEU A 219 0.14 11.73 8.57
C LEU A 219 -0.48 10.43 9.10
N PHE A 220 -1.41 9.84 8.36
CA PHE A 220 -2.05 8.59 8.77
C PHE A 220 -1.08 7.42 8.83
N TYR A 221 -0.19 7.26 7.82
CA TYR A 221 0.71 6.11 7.73
C TYR A 221 2.06 6.31 8.42
N LEU A 222 2.41 7.53 8.85
CA LEU A 222 3.66 7.81 9.57
C LEU A 222 3.86 6.93 10.82
N PRO A 223 2.86 6.72 11.70
CA PRO A 223 3.01 5.84 12.87
C PRO A 223 3.41 4.40 12.49
N PHE A 224 2.81 3.85 11.44
CA PHE A 224 3.13 2.52 10.95
C PHE A 224 4.53 2.44 10.36
N PHE A 225 4.97 3.45 9.63
CA PHE A 225 6.31 3.51 9.10
C PHE A 225 7.37 3.60 10.22
N VAL A 226 7.10 4.41 11.26
CA VAL A 226 7.95 4.51 12.46
C VAL A 226 7.97 3.18 13.22
N LEU A 227 6.82 2.54 13.41
CA LEU A 227 6.72 1.22 14.05
C LEU A 227 7.58 0.18 13.32
N GLY A 228 7.60 0.21 11.99
CA GLY A 228 8.45 -0.65 11.19
C GLY A 228 9.93 -0.46 11.44
N ALA A 229 10.41 0.78 11.52
CA ALA A 229 11.79 1.10 11.89
C ALA A 229 12.13 0.62 13.30
N GLN A 230 11.23 0.80 14.26
CA GLN A 230 11.40 0.31 15.64
C GLN A 230 11.42 -1.22 15.70
N THR A 231 10.60 -1.90 14.90
CA THR A 231 10.60 -3.36 14.79
C THR A 231 11.94 -3.91 14.27
N PHE A 232 12.63 -3.16 13.41
CA PHE A 232 13.98 -3.53 12.97
C PHE A 232 15.00 -3.35 14.09
N ILE A 233 14.92 -2.25 14.86
CA ILE A 233 15.89 -1.93 15.93
C ILE A 233 15.77 -2.90 17.10
N ASN A 234 14.54 -3.29 17.44
CA ASN A 234 14.24 -3.99 18.68
C ASN A 234 13.80 -5.44 18.45
N PRO A 235 14.64 -6.44 18.80
CA PRO A 235 14.30 -7.86 18.63
C PRO A 235 13.05 -8.31 19.42
N ARG A 236 12.80 -7.72 20.61
CA ARG A 236 11.62 -8.06 21.42
C ARG A 236 10.33 -7.57 20.74
N LEU A 237 10.34 -6.34 20.21
CA LEU A 237 9.21 -5.80 19.45
C LEU A 237 8.94 -6.65 18.19
N LYS A 238 10.00 -7.08 17.51
CA LYS A 238 9.89 -8.00 16.38
C LYS A 238 9.29 -9.35 16.82
N ALA A 239 9.80 -9.94 17.91
CA ALA A 239 9.27 -11.19 18.46
C ALA A 239 7.78 -11.06 18.83
N MET A 240 7.37 -9.94 19.43
CA MET A 240 5.97 -9.67 19.76
C MET A 240 5.06 -9.68 18.51
N PHE A 241 5.53 -9.17 17.37
CA PHE A 241 4.75 -9.19 16.12
C PHE A 241 4.84 -10.52 15.37
N THR A 242 5.90 -11.30 15.54
CA THR A 242 6.06 -12.61 14.87
C THR A 242 5.53 -13.79 15.67
N THR A 243 5.18 -13.59 16.94
CA THR A 243 4.53 -14.60 17.78
C THR A 243 3.02 -14.48 17.67
N PRO A 244 2.31 -15.56 17.31
CA PRO A 244 0.84 -15.54 17.21
C PRO A 244 0.18 -15.15 18.54
N SER A 245 -0.76 -14.22 18.49
CA SER A 245 -1.53 -13.76 19.65
C SER A 245 -3.02 -13.95 19.40
N PRO A 246 -3.70 -14.87 20.12
CA PRO A 246 -5.14 -15.04 20.03
C PRO A 246 -5.91 -13.75 20.36
N TRP A 247 -5.36 -12.97 21.28
CA TRP A 247 -5.90 -11.65 21.62
C TRP A 247 -5.87 -10.71 20.41
N CYS A 248 -4.74 -10.60 19.69
CA CYS A 248 -4.66 -9.75 18.48
C CYS A 248 -5.62 -10.25 17.38
N CYS A 249 -5.79 -11.57 17.23
CA CYS A 249 -6.75 -12.13 16.27
C CYS A 249 -8.19 -11.75 16.64
N ALA A 250 -8.57 -11.91 17.92
CA ALA A 250 -9.90 -11.55 18.39
C ALA A 250 -10.16 -10.04 18.28
N ALA A 251 -9.18 -9.21 18.68
CA ALA A 251 -9.26 -7.77 18.57
C ALA A 251 -9.33 -7.30 17.11
N ALA A 252 -8.59 -7.91 16.19
CA ALA A 252 -8.67 -7.62 14.77
C ALA A 252 -10.04 -7.97 14.19
N LEU A 253 -10.62 -9.10 14.60
CA LEU A 253 -11.98 -9.48 14.18
C LEU A 253 -13.02 -8.47 14.70
N LEU A 254 -12.96 -8.11 15.96
CA LEU A 254 -13.86 -7.10 16.54
C LEU A 254 -13.67 -5.72 15.90
N GLY A 255 -12.43 -5.33 15.64
CA GLY A 255 -12.11 -4.09 14.91
C GLY A 255 -12.67 -4.10 13.49
N PHE A 256 -12.61 -5.23 12.79
CA PHE A 256 -13.21 -5.35 11.48
C PHE A 256 -14.76 -5.30 11.52
N ILE A 257 -15.36 -5.93 12.52
CA ILE A 257 -16.81 -5.81 12.73
C ILE A 257 -17.19 -4.35 12.99
N ALA A 258 -16.46 -3.64 13.85
CA ALA A 258 -16.69 -2.22 14.11
C ALA A 258 -16.52 -1.36 12.83
N TYR A 259 -15.51 -1.65 12.01
CA TYR A 259 -15.31 -1.02 10.70
C TYR A 259 -16.54 -1.23 9.79
N ARG A 260 -17.03 -2.47 9.69
CA ARG A 260 -18.20 -2.80 8.87
C ARG A 260 -19.49 -2.13 9.36
N LEU A 261 -19.69 -2.08 10.67
CA LEU A 261 -20.83 -1.37 11.25
C LEU A 261 -20.75 0.13 10.96
N ASN A 262 -19.56 0.73 11.06
CA ASN A 262 -19.36 2.12 10.69
C ASN A 262 -19.65 2.41 9.21
N GLN A 263 -19.27 1.51 8.30
CA GLN A 263 -19.58 1.62 6.87
C GLN A 263 -21.08 1.45 6.58
N GLN A 264 -21.75 0.56 7.29
CA GLN A 264 -23.16 0.25 7.05
C GLN A 264 -24.11 1.29 7.64
N TYR A 265 -23.82 1.81 8.81
CA TYR A 265 -24.70 2.71 9.56
C TYR A 265 -24.20 4.16 9.57
N GLY A 266 -23.03 4.43 9.05
CA GLY A 266 -22.53 5.80 8.89
C GLY A 266 -23.35 6.55 7.85
N SER A 267 -23.59 7.83 8.11
CA SER A 267 -24.41 8.69 7.24
C SER A 267 -23.66 9.23 6.02
N GLY A 268 -22.38 8.86 5.84
CA GLY A 268 -21.52 9.38 4.78
C GLY A 268 -20.97 10.79 5.06
N ASP A 269 -21.29 11.37 6.23
CA ASP A 269 -20.80 12.66 6.67
C ASP A 269 -19.55 12.55 7.56
N GLY A 270 -19.09 13.68 8.05
CA GLY A 270 -17.80 13.83 8.68
C GLY A 270 -17.44 12.78 9.73
N TRP A 271 -18.34 12.48 10.66
CA TRP A 271 -18.07 11.57 11.78
C TRP A 271 -17.83 10.12 11.36
N MET A 272 -18.40 9.67 10.25
CA MET A 272 -18.13 8.33 9.73
C MET A 272 -16.67 8.17 9.35
N TYR A 273 -16.08 9.16 8.68
CA TYR A 273 -14.68 9.12 8.23
C TYR A 273 -13.69 9.28 9.41
N GLU A 274 -14.02 10.10 10.41
CA GLU A 274 -13.20 10.23 11.61
C GLU A 274 -13.19 8.93 12.41
N THR A 275 -14.37 8.32 12.60
CA THR A 275 -14.51 7.03 13.30
C THR A 275 -13.78 5.92 12.54
N GLU A 276 -13.90 5.86 11.22
CA GLU A 276 -13.15 4.93 10.37
C GLU A 276 -11.64 5.06 10.58
N SER A 277 -11.14 6.30 10.62
CA SER A 277 -9.72 6.56 10.82
C SER A 277 -9.21 6.01 12.16
N VAL A 278 -9.99 6.17 13.24
CA VAL A 278 -9.65 5.63 14.56
C VAL A 278 -9.66 4.11 14.56
N ILE A 279 -10.72 3.51 14.01
CA ILE A 279 -10.87 2.05 13.95
C ILE A 279 -9.73 1.44 13.14
N THR A 280 -9.46 1.95 11.95
CA THR A 280 -8.45 1.37 11.04
C THR A 280 -7.02 1.61 11.52
N MET A 281 -6.76 2.66 12.32
CA MET A 281 -5.48 2.88 12.98
C MET A 281 -5.17 1.75 13.97
N VAL A 282 -6.13 1.39 14.81
CA VAL A 282 -5.95 0.33 15.82
C VAL A 282 -6.03 -1.06 15.20
N LEU A 283 -6.98 -1.29 14.30
CA LEU A 283 -7.12 -2.54 13.55
C LEU A 283 -5.84 -2.87 12.78
N GLY A 284 -5.26 -1.87 12.11
CA GLY A 284 -4.00 -2.01 11.39
C GLY A 284 -2.86 -2.51 12.28
N LEU A 285 -2.74 -1.99 13.52
CA LEU A 285 -1.75 -2.44 14.49
C LEU A 285 -1.93 -3.93 14.85
N TRP A 286 -3.17 -4.36 15.15
CA TRP A 286 -3.45 -5.76 15.48
C TRP A 286 -3.18 -6.68 14.29
N MET A 287 -3.55 -6.23 13.09
CA MET A 287 -3.28 -6.96 11.84
C MET A 287 -1.78 -7.07 11.51
N VAL A 288 -0.92 -6.19 12.02
CA VAL A 288 0.54 -6.38 11.93
C VAL A 288 0.95 -7.67 12.65
N ASN A 289 0.46 -7.93 13.88
CA ASN A 289 0.73 -9.20 14.56
C ASN A 289 0.17 -10.39 13.78
N VAL A 290 -1.09 -10.31 13.33
CA VAL A 290 -1.74 -11.42 12.59
C VAL A 290 -0.96 -11.75 11.32
N VAL A 291 -0.64 -10.75 10.50
CA VAL A 291 0.04 -10.96 9.21
C VAL A 291 1.50 -11.38 9.39
N PHE A 292 2.22 -10.77 10.34
CA PHE A 292 3.64 -11.10 10.57
C PHE A 292 3.80 -12.48 11.19
N SER A 293 2.98 -12.84 12.17
CA SER A 293 3.03 -14.17 12.79
C SER A 293 2.66 -15.27 11.79
N LEU A 294 1.63 -15.05 10.98
CA LEU A 294 1.23 -15.97 9.91
C LEU A 294 2.33 -16.09 8.85
N GLY A 295 2.85 -14.94 8.40
CA GLY A 295 3.94 -14.91 7.42
C GLY A 295 5.23 -15.54 7.92
N HIS A 296 5.62 -15.29 9.17
CA HIS A 296 6.78 -15.92 9.79
C HIS A 296 6.65 -17.45 9.83
N ARG A 297 5.44 -17.95 10.14
CA ARG A 297 5.16 -19.38 10.20
C ARG A 297 5.09 -20.03 8.81
N LEU A 298 4.48 -19.37 7.83
CA LEU A 298 4.12 -19.99 6.54
C LEU A 298 5.01 -19.57 5.37
N LEU A 299 5.71 -18.43 5.45
CA LEU A 299 6.42 -17.83 4.33
C LEU A 299 7.91 -17.60 4.60
N ASN A 300 8.45 -18.11 5.71
CA ASN A 300 9.86 -17.92 6.06
C ASN A 300 10.76 -19.00 5.45
N PHE A 301 10.64 -19.18 4.14
CA PHE A 301 11.46 -20.12 3.38
C PHE A 301 11.93 -19.49 2.06
N GLN A 302 13.05 -19.97 1.55
CA GLN A 302 13.56 -19.58 0.25
C GLN A 302 12.91 -20.44 -0.84
N SER A 303 12.33 -19.78 -1.86
CA SER A 303 11.78 -20.42 -3.04
C SER A 303 12.04 -19.57 -4.26
N ALA A 304 12.40 -20.21 -5.38
CA ALA A 304 12.58 -19.54 -6.67
C ALA A 304 11.27 -18.86 -7.12
N ARG A 305 10.12 -19.53 -6.92
CA ARG A 305 8.78 -19.00 -7.25
C ARG A 305 8.47 -17.76 -6.42
N VAL A 306 8.68 -17.81 -5.10
CA VAL A 306 8.47 -16.66 -4.21
C VAL A 306 9.40 -15.51 -4.62
N THR A 307 10.66 -15.79 -4.90
CA THR A 307 11.64 -14.80 -5.36
C THR A 307 11.22 -14.14 -6.68
N TYR A 308 10.64 -14.91 -7.61
CA TYR A 308 10.10 -14.40 -8.86
C TYR A 308 8.96 -13.38 -8.57
N PHE A 309 7.95 -13.74 -7.78
CA PHE A 309 6.85 -12.85 -7.43
C PHE A 309 7.30 -11.64 -6.60
N VAL A 310 8.25 -11.79 -5.70
CA VAL A 310 8.88 -10.66 -4.98
C VAL A 310 9.50 -9.65 -5.96
N ASN A 311 10.18 -10.13 -7.00
CA ASN A 311 10.78 -9.27 -8.03
C ASN A 311 9.75 -8.66 -8.99
N ALA A 312 8.66 -9.37 -9.27
CA ALA A 312 7.59 -8.95 -10.17
C ALA A 312 6.60 -7.98 -9.49
N SER A 313 6.47 -8.01 -8.16
CA SER A 313 5.37 -7.38 -7.42
C SER A 313 5.24 -5.89 -7.70
N LEU A 314 6.33 -5.13 -7.79
CA LEU A 314 6.26 -3.70 -8.10
C LEU A 314 5.77 -3.45 -9.53
N PHE A 315 6.27 -4.19 -10.51
CA PHE A 315 5.83 -4.05 -11.90
C PHE A 315 4.35 -4.40 -12.04
N ILE A 316 3.93 -5.52 -11.46
CA ILE A 316 2.52 -5.96 -11.43
C ILE A 316 1.65 -4.89 -10.76
N TYR A 317 2.11 -4.33 -9.63
CA TYR A 317 1.42 -3.23 -8.95
C TYR A 317 1.23 -2.01 -9.87
N LEU A 318 2.19 -1.66 -10.72
CA LEU A 318 2.04 -0.52 -11.63
C LEU A 318 1.00 -0.78 -12.72
N VAL A 319 0.98 -1.98 -13.29
CA VAL A 319 0.14 -2.29 -14.47
C VAL A 319 -1.25 -2.85 -14.12
N HIS A 320 -1.45 -3.40 -12.92
CA HIS A 320 -2.72 -4.09 -12.60
C HIS A 320 -3.93 -3.16 -12.62
N HIS A 321 -3.79 -1.92 -12.16
CA HIS A 321 -4.92 -1.00 -12.04
C HIS A 321 -5.49 -0.57 -13.41
N PRO A 322 -4.67 -0.12 -14.39
CA PRO A 322 -5.15 0.10 -15.74
C PRO A 322 -5.77 -1.15 -16.38
N LEU A 323 -5.16 -2.32 -16.17
CA LEU A 323 -5.70 -3.59 -16.67
C LEU A 323 -7.05 -3.94 -16.03
N THR A 324 -7.22 -3.65 -14.74
CA THR A 324 -8.49 -3.87 -14.03
C THR A 324 -9.59 -2.96 -14.60
N LEU A 325 -9.29 -1.69 -14.86
CA LEU A 325 -10.24 -0.75 -15.45
C LEU A 325 -10.58 -1.11 -16.90
N LEU A 326 -9.60 -1.56 -17.67
CA LEU A 326 -9.80 -2.07 -19.02
C LEU A 326 -10.77 -3.28 -19.00
N TYR A 327 -10.54 -4.23 -18.08
CA TYR A 327 -11.42 -5.37 -17.87
C TYR A 327 -12.83 -4.91 -17.46
N GLY A 328 -12.93 -4.01 -16.49
CA GLY A 328 -14.19 -3.49 -15.99
C GLY A 328 -15.02 -2.81 -17.07
N ALA A 329 -14.38 -1.98 -17.90
CA ALA A 329 -15.08 -1.20 -18.93
C ALA A 329 -15.65 -2.05 -20.08
N TRP A 330 -14.90 -3.06 -20.53
CA TRP A 330 -15.30 -3.80 -21.75
C TRP A 330 -15.74 -5.23 -21.54
N ILE A 331 -15.27 -5.91 -20.48
CA ILE A 331 -15.58 -7.33 -20.27
C ILE A 331 -16.69 -7.50 -19.22
N THR A 332 -16.68 -6.69 -18.16
CA THR A 332 -17.71 -6.78 -17.11
C THR A 332 -19.15 -6.65 -17.63
N PRO A 333 -19.49 -5.74 -18.60
CA PRO A 333 -20.85 -5.60 -19.06
C PRO A 333 -21.44 -6.85 -19.73
N VAL A 334 -20.59 -7.75 -20.23
CA VAL A 334 -21.05 -8.99 -20.91
C VAL A 334 -21.12 -10.18 -19.97
N ILE A 335 -20.62 -10.08 -18.73
CA ILE A 335 -20.60 -11.15 -17.73
C ILE A 335 -21.70 -10.90 -16.69
N LYS A 336 -22.75 -11.72 -16.70
CA LYS A 336 -23.89 -11.57 -15.77
C LYS A 336 -23.57 -11.97 -14.32
N SER A 337 -22.63 -12.89 -14.10
CA SER A 337 -22.29 -13.39 -12.77
C SER A 337 -21.10 -12.61 -12.17
N ASN A 338 -21.32 -11.92 -11.07
CA ASN A 338 -20.26 -11.19 -10.36
C ASN A 338 -19.09 -12.10 -9.93
N THR A 339 -19.39 -13.33 -9.50
CA THR A 339 -18.35 -14.31 -9.11
C THR A 339 -17.52 -14.74 -10.30
N LEU A 340 -18.15 -15.07 -11.44
CA LEU A 340 -17.43 -15.41 -12.67
C LEU A 340 -16.65 -14.22 -13.22
N GLY A 341 -17.24 -13.02 -13.15
CA GLY A 341 -16.56 -11.77 -13.50
C GLY A 341 -15.33 -11.51 -12.64
N PHE A 342 -15.44 -11.71 -11.34
CA PHE A 342 -14.30 -11.58 -10.43
C PHE A 342 -13.17 -12.57 -10.75
N ILE A 343 -13.51 -13.85 -10.95
CA ILE A 343 -12.52 -14.90 -11.31
C ILE A 343 -11.91 -14.60 -12.70
N GLY A 344 -12.74 -14.25 -13.68
CA GLY A 344 -12.28 -13.86 -15.02
C GLY A 344 -11.34 -12.65 -14.97
N GLY A 345 -11.66 -11.64 -14.16
CA GLY A 345 -10.81 -10.47 -13.91
C GLY A 345 -9.46 -10.85 -13.32
N LEU A 346 -9.43 -11.77 -12.34
CA LEU A 346 -8.18 -12.26 -11.77
C LEU A 346 -7.30 -12.93 -12.84
N VAL A 347 -7.88 -13.84 -13.63
CA VAL A 347 -7.14 -14.54 -14.71
C VAL A 347 -6.65 -13.55 -15.74
N PHE A 348 -7.48 -12.62 -16.19
CA PHE A 348 -7.14 -11.60 -17.17
C PHE A 348 -6.00 -10.69 -16.67
N VAL A 349 -6.16 -10.07 -15.51
CA VAL A 349 -5.19 -9.09 -14.99
C VAL A 349 -3.87 -9.76 -14.63
N VAL A 350 -3.90 -10.91 -13.92
CA VAL A 350 -2.67 -11.64 -13.57
C VAL A 350 -1.97 -12.16 -14.81
N GLY A 351 -2.70 -12.78 -15.74
CA GLY A 351 -2.14 -13.33 -16.97
C GLY A 351 -1.44 -12.25 -17.80
N ILE A 352 -2.12 -11.15 -18.11
CA ILE A 352 -1.53 -10.06 -18.90
C ILE A 352 -0.38 -9.39 -18.14
N ALA A 353 -0.53 -9.14 -16.82
CA ALA A 353 0.54 -8.53 -16.05
C ALA A 353 1.83 -9.37 -16.03
N LEU A 354 1.72 -10.70 -15.98
CA LEU A 354 2.87 -11.60 -16.07
C LEU A 354 3.51 -11.59 -17.46
N ILE A 355 2.72 -11.59 -18.53
CA ILE A 355 3.21 -11.47 -19.90
C ILE A 355 3.97 -10.14 -20.06
N LEU A 356 3.39 -9.03 -19.64
CA LEU A 356 4.02 -7.72 -19.68
C LEU A 356 5.30 -7.66 -18.83
N TYR A 357 5.32 -8.35 -17.68
CA TYR A 357 6.50 -8.44 -16.84
C TYR A 357 7.65 -9.16 -17.57
N GLU A 358 7.38 -10.28 -18.24
CA GLU A 358 8.40 -11.00 -19.03
C GLU A 358 8.92 -10.17 -20.21
N ILE A 359 8.05 -9.41 -20.87
CA ILE A 359 8.44 -8.48 -21.94
C ILE A 359 9.35 -7.38 -21.40
N HIS A 360 8.94 -6.76 -20.28
CA HIS A 360 9.70 -5.67 -19.65
C HIS A 360 11.10 -6.12 -19.21
N LEU A 361 11.28 -7.36 -18.77
CA LEU A 361 12.59 -7.88 -18.38
C LEU A 361 13.56 -7.97 -19.56
N ARG A 362 13.05 -8.20 -20.78
CA ARG A 362 13.85 -8.39 -22.02
C ARG A 362 14.26 -7.07 -22.66
N ILE A 363 13.53 -5.97 -22.40
CA ILE A 363 13.79 -4.67 -22.99
C ILE A 363 14.48 -3.77 -21.93
N PRO A 364 15.79 -3.43 -22.10
CA PRO A 364 16.55 -2.69 -21.11
C PRO A 364 15.93 -1.34 -20.69
N LEU A 365 15.35 -0.62 -21.67
CA LEU A 365 14.65 0.64 -21.41
C LEU A 365 13.43 0.45 -20.51
N LEU A 366 12.55 -0.51 -20.81
CA LEU A 366 11.39 -0.79 -19.98
C LEU A 366 11.79 -1.26 -18.59
N ARG A 367 12.85 -2.06 -18.49
CA ARG A 367 13.40 -2.51 -17.21
C ARG A 367 13.88 -1.34 -16.37
N PHE A 368 14.54 -0.34 -16.96
CA PHE A 368 14.92 0.88 -16.25
C PHE A 368 13.69 1.68 -15.83
N LEU A 369 12.79 1.97 -16.76
CA LEU A 369 11.61 2.81 -16.53
C LEU A 369 10.67 2.23 -15.45
N PHE A 370 10.42 0.92 -15.45
CA PHE A 370 9.45 0.28 -14.55
C PHE A 370 10.06 -0.42 -13.31
N SER A 371 11.38 -0.54 -13.23
CA SER A 371 12.04 -1.16 -12.07
C SER A 371 13.20 -0.34 -11.50
N GLY A 372 13.60 0.74 -12.14
CA GLY A 372 14.78 1.53 -11.75
C GLY A 372 16.08 0.72 -11.78
N LYS A 373 16.13 -0.39 -12.55
CA LYS A 373 17.35 -1.21 -12.70
C LYS A 373 18.22 -0.64 -13.81
N PRO A 374 19.56 -0.55 -13.62
CA PRO A 374 20.47 -0.04 -14.66
C PRO A 374 20.30 -0.77 -15.99
N MET A 375 20.35 -0.04 -17.10
CA MET A 375 20.22 -0.59 -18.46
C MET A 375 21.34 -1.58 -18.82
N ASN A 376 22.56 -1.35 -18.30
CA ASN A 376 23.78 -2.06 -18.70
C ASN A 376 24.07 -3.39 -17.97
N LYS A 377 23.16 -3.91 -17.13
CA LYS A 377 23.35 -5.26 -16.55
C LYS A 377 22.40 -6.24 -17.25
N PRO A 378 22.94 -7.28 -17.90
CA PRO A 378 22.11 -8.36 -18.43
C PRO A 378 21.28 -8.94 -17.27
N ALA A 379 20.03 -9.30 -17.55
CA ALA A 379 19.22 -10.05 -16.61
C ALA A 379 19.97 -11.34 -16.27
N LYS A 380 20.23 -11.61 -14.99
CA LYS A 380 20.69 -12.93 -14.59
C LYS A 380 19.56 -13.89 -14.99
N THR A 381 19.82 -14.71 -15.99
CA THR A 381 18.96 -15.83 -16.35
C THR A 381 18.71 -16.63 -15.06
N PRO A 382 17.48 -16.99 -14.73
CA PRO A 382 17.24 -17.92 -13.63
C PRO A 382 18.09 -19.16 -13.91
N ALA A 383 18.95 -19.53 -12.94
CA ALA A 383 19.67 -20.80 -13.04
C ALA A 383 18.62 -21.88 -13.25
N SER A 384 18.72 -22.57 -14.39
CA SER A 384 17.96 -23.78 -14.65
C SER A 384 18.17 -24.71 -13.47
N ALA A 385 17.09 -25.01 -12.73
CA ALA A 385 17.11 -26.02 -11.70
C ALA A 385 17.40 -27.36 -12.37
N SER A 386 18.65 -27.80 -12.28
CA SER A 386 19.02 -29.21 -12.44
C SER A 386 18.80 -29.92 -11.11
#